data_8f819c4a2913e63cc422155d05487676
#
_entry.id   8f819c4a2913e63cc422155d05487676
#
_cell.length_a   1.000
_cell.length_b   1.000
_cell.length_c   1.000
_cell.angle_alpha   90.00
_cell.angle_beta   90.00
_cell.angle_gamma   90.00
#
_symmetry.space_group_name_H-M   'P 1'
#
loop_
_entity.id
_entity.type
_entity.pdbx_description
1 polymer ?
#
loop_
_entity_poly.entity_id
_entity_poly.type
_entity_poly.pdbx_seq_one_letter_code
_entity_poly.pdbx_strand_id
1 'polypeptide(L)'
;MKRHYGRRFLRVLAVDSSTRGFGYVVFEAPEMLVDWGTKDIRQDKERITLQKIGELLRRYEPSVLVVEDCAHVTARRTARIARLTEQMLAVARTQGVSGCAVPRAAVYRHFAESNSRTKYEIAVALAKRFPALLLRLPPKRKPWQSEDPRTSIFDAAAFGITYLERRRSLATRPREVHAA
;
A
#
# COMPACT_ATOMS: atom_id res chain seq x y z
N MET A 1 -5.45 -13.96 34.23
CA MET A 1 -5.19 -13.05 33.09
C MET A 1 -4.16 -13.69 32.17
N LYS A 2 -4.60 -14.50 31.17
CA LYS A 2 -3.70 -15.26 30.29
C LYS A 2 -3.32 -14.36 29.11
N ARG A 3 -2.06 -13.87 29.08
CA ARG A 3 -1.47 -13.24 27.90
C ARG A 3 -1.28 -14.32 26.83
N HIS A 4 -2.16 -14.34 25.83
CA HIS A 4 -1.92 -15.11 24.62
C HIS A 4 -0.75 -14.45 23.87
N TYR A 5 0.43 -15.00 24.03
CA TYR A 5 1.57 -14.77 23.14
C TYR A 5 1.33 -15.56 21.83
N GLY A 6 0.26 -15.20 21.11
CA GLY A 6 0.12 -15.61 19.71
C GLY A 6 1.14 -14.81 18.90
N ARG A 7 1.92 -15.46 18.03
CA ARG A 7 2.72 -14.79 17.00
C ARG A 7 1.80 -13.76 16.32
N ARG A 8 1.97 -12.48 16.64
CA ARG A 8 1.29 -11.40 15.90
C ARG A 8 1.84 -11.43 14.48
N PHE A 9 1.09 -12.02 13.58
CA PHE A 9 1.40 -11.92 12.16
C PHE A 9 1.46 -10.44 11.79
N LEU A 10 2.50 -10.06 11.04
CA LEU A 10 2.62 -8.68 10.55
C LEU A 10 1.51 -8.43 9.52
N ARG A 11 0.46 -7.74 9.94
CA ARG A 11 -0.61 -7.33 9.03
C ARG A 11 -0.35 -5.92 8.52
N VAL A 12 -0.44 -5.75 7.22
CA VAL A 12 -0.18 -4.49 6.50
C VAL A 12 -1.44 -4.06 5.79
N LEU A 13 -1.92 -2.85 6.05
CA LEU A 13 -2.89 -2.17 5.21
C LEU A 13 -2.14 -1.21 4.29
N ALA A 14 -2.19 -1.45 2.99
CA ALA A 14 -1.61 -0.56 1.98
C ALA A 14 -2.73 0.19 1.24
N VAL A 15 -2.52 1.48 0.96
CA VAL A 15 -3.52 2.35 0.36
C VAL A 15 -2.90 3.22 -0.73
N ASP A 16 -3.55 3.30 -1.89
CA ASP A 16 -3.26 4.28 -2.95
C ASP A 16 -4.44 5.24 -3.14
N SER A 17 -4.21 6.52 -2.91
CA SER A 17 -5.22 7.57 -3.05
C SER A 17 -5.32 8.05 -4.49
N SER A 18 -6.55 8.29 -4.95
CA SER A 18 -6.87 8.83 -6.28
C SER A 18 -7.84 10.00 -6.19
N THR A 19 -8.11 10.63 -7.33
CA THR A 19 -9.12 11.70 -7.41
C THR A 19 -10.55 11.22 -7.17
N ARG A 20 -10.81 9.92 -7.33
CA ARG A 20 -12.14 9.29 -7.17
C ARG A 20 -12.32 8.58 -5.82
N GLY A 21 -11.26 8.48 -5.03
CA GLY A 21 -11.28 7.76 -3.76
C GLY A 21 -9.95 7.06 -3.50
N PHE A 22 -9.96 5.78 -3.22
CA PHE A 22 -8.72 5.03 -2.98
C PHE A 22 -8.86 3.53 -3.29
N GLY A 23 -7.73 2.91 -3.63
CA GLY A 23 -7.57 1.46 -3.60
C GLY A 23 -6.88 1.02 -2.32
N TYR A 24 -7.19 -0.18 -1.86
CA TYR A 24 -6.54 -0.74 -0.68
C TYR A 24 -6.28 -2.24 -0.84
N VAL A 25 -5.27 -2.70 -0.11
CA VAL A 25 -4.92 -4.11 0.02
C VAL A 25 -4.51 -4.39 1.46
N VAL A 26 -4.96 -5.52 1.99
CA VAL A 26 -4.56 -6.03 3.30
C VAL A 26 -3.72 -7.29 3.12
N PHE A 27 -2.48 -7.25 3.60
CA PHE A 27 -1.60 -8.41 3.63
C PHE A 27 -1.42 -8.93 5.05
N GLU A 28 -1.31 -10.24 5.18
CA GLU A 28 -0.75 -10.90 6.35
C GLU A 28 0.57 -11.53 5.91
N ALA A 29 1.67 -10.92 6.37
CA ALA A 29 3.00 -11.03 5.78
C ALA A 29 3.50 -12.45 5.52
N PRO A 30 4.35 -12.59 4.53
CA PRO A 30 4.60 -11.71 3.38
C PRO A 30 3.81 -12.12 2.14
N GLU A 31 3.04 -13.20 2.21
CA GLU A 31 2.53 -13.89 1.02
C GLU A 31 1.01 -14.08 1.02
N MET A 32 0.32 -13.72 2.10
CA MET A 32 -1.12 -13.89 2.18
C MET A 32 -1.86 -12.58 1.94
N LEU A 33 -2.64 -12.55 0.86
CA LEU A 33 -3.59 -11.49 0.56
C LEU A 33 -4.89 -11.77 1.32
N VAL A 34 -5.26 -10.89 2.25
CA VAL A 34 -6.42 -11.05 3.13
C VAL A 34 -7.66 -10.39 2.56
N ASP A 35 -7.52 -9.15 2.08
CA ASP A 35 -8.61 -8.39 1.48
C ASP A 35 -8.07 -7.30 0.55
N TRP A 36 -8.90 -6.84 -0.38
CA TRP A 36 -8.57 -5.76 -1.31
C TRP A 36 -9.83 -5.13 -1.89
N GLY A 37 -9.70 -3.92 -2.38
CA GLY A 37 -10.83 -3.26 -3.04
C GLY A 37 -10.57 -1.82 -3.39
N THR A 38 -11.58 -1.21 -3.98
CA THR A 38 -11.66 0.23 -4.24
C THR A 38 -12.79 0.85 -3.45
N LYS A 39 -12.63 2.10 -3.06
CA LYS A 39 -13.68 2.94 -2.49
C LYS A 39 -13.86 4.15 -3.40
N ASP A 40 -14.96 4.18 -4.14
CA ASP A 40 -15.35 5.36 -4.93
C ASP A 40 -16.10 6.33 -4.01
N ILE A 41 -15.62 7.57 -3.95
CA ILE A 41 -16.13 8.61 -3.04
C ILE A 41 -16.43 9.85 -3.87
N ARG A 42 -17.72 10.17 -4.00
CA ARG A 42 -18.22 11.24 -4.86
C ARG A 42 -18.35 12.59 -4.17
N GLN A 43 -18.77 12.56 -2.89
CA GLN A 43 -19.00 13.76 -2.09
C GLN A 43 -18.14 13.74 -0.84
N ASP A 44 -17.83 14.92 -0.29
CA ASP A 44 -17.06 15.09 0.96
C ASP A 44 -15.84 14.14 1.06
N LYS A 45 -15.06 14.12 -0.04
CA LYS A 45 -14.04 13.10 -0.32
C LYS A 45 -13.02 12.95 0.80
N GLU A 46 -12.62 14.06 1.42
CA GLU A 46 -11.60 14.05 2.48
C GLU A 46 -12.15 13.37 3.73
N ARG A 47 -13.28 13.85 4.25
CA ARG A 47 -13.91 13.30 5.46
C ARG A 47 -14.29 11.83 5.30
N ILE A 48 -14.96 11.48 4.19
CA ILE A 48 -15.40 10.10 3.95
C ILE A 48 -14.21 9.17 3.75
N THR A 49 -13.13 9.62 3.07
CA THR A 49 -11.91 8.82 2.94
C THR A 49 -11.32 8.52 4.31
N LEU A 50 -11.14 9.52 5.16
CA LEU A 50 -10.57 9.34 6.51
C LEU A 50 -11.44 8.45 7.38
N GLN A 51 -12.78 8.58 7.29
CA GLN A 51 -13.72 7.67 7.96
C GLN A 51 -13.52 6.23 7.49
N LYS A 52 -13.47 5.98 6.18
CA LYS A 52 -13.28 4.64 5.61
C LYS A 52 -11.92 4.04 5.96
N ILE A 53 -10.86 4.84 5.98
CA ILE A 53 -9.54 4.40 6.47
C ILE A 53 -9.64 3.98 7.94
N GLY A 54 -10.28 4.79 8.80
CA GLY A 54 -10.50 4.44 10.20
C GLY A 54 -11.30 3.14 10.39
N GLU A 55 -12.31 2.89 9.53
CA GLU A 55 -13.07 1.63 9.52
C GLU A 55 -12.18 0.43 9.15
N LEU A 56 -11.34 0.56 8.11
CA LEU A 56 -10.40 -0.49 7.71
C LEU A 56 -9.36 -0.79 8.79
N LEU A 57 -8.82 0.26 9.44
CA LEU A 57 -7.87 0.10 10.54
C LEU A 57 -8.49 -0.67 11.71
N ARG A 58 -9.72 -0.35 12.11
CA ARG A 58 -10.44 -1.07 13.18
C ARG A 58 -10.81 -2.50 12.77
N ARG A 59 -11.19 -2.72 11.49
CA ARG A 59 -11.62 -4.03 11.01
C ARG A 59 -10.46 -5.02 10.92
N TYR A 60 -9.30 -4.58 10.42
CA TYR A 60 -8.18 -5.47 10.15
C TYR A 60 -7.07 -5.40 11.20
N GLU A 61 -7.10 -4.42 12.10
CA GLU A 61 -6.09 -4.22 13.15
C GLU A 61 -4.66 -4.38 12.61
N PRO A 62 -4.27 -3.66 11.53
CA PRO A 62 -2.97 -3.82 10.94
C PRO A 62 -1.88 -3.28 11.88
N SER A 63 -0.67 -3.84 11.78
CA SER A 63 0.50 -3.32 12.49
C SER A 63 1.00 -2.02 11.86
N VAL A 64 0.74 -1.83 10.55
CA VAL A 64 1.18 -0.67 9.80
C VAL A 64 0.20 -0.29 8.68
N LEU A 65 0.01 1.01 8.51
CA LEU A 65 -0.59 1.62 7.32
C LEU A 65 0.53 2.06 6.38
N VAL A 66 0.52 1.55 5.14
CA VAL A 66 1.47 1.90 4.09
C VAL A 66 0.76 2.77 3.04
N VAL A 67 1.37 3.91 2.70
CA VAL A 67 0.85 4.86 1.71
C VAL A 67 1.95 5.30 0.73
N GLU A 68 1.59 5.99 -0.36
CA GLU A 68 2.58 6.65 -1.22
C GLU A 68 3.26 7.80 -0.50
N ASP A 69 4.59 7.91 -0.62
CA ASP A 69 5.33 9.10 -0.20
C ASP A 69 5.12 10.23 -1.21
N CYS A 70 4.17 11.10 -0.91
CA CYS A 70 3.82 12.24 -1.74
C CYS A 70 4.79 13.44 -1.56
N ALA A 71 5.62 13.43 -0.55
CA ALA A 71 6.63 14.47 -0.30
C ALA A 71 7.94 14.18 -1.06
N HIS A 72 8.13 12.96 -1.57
CA HIS A 72 9.31 12.60 -2.32
C HIS A 72 9.44 13.40 -3.61
N VAL A 73 10.66 13.83 -3.95
CA VAL A 73 10.98 14.68 -5.12
C VAL A 73 10.44 14.14 -6.46
N THR A 74 10.24 12.84 -6.59
CA THR A 74 9.65 12.21 -7.78
C THR A 74 8.14 12.06 -7.75
N ALA A 75 7.49 12.46 -6.66
CA ALA A 75 6.04 12.35 -6.53
C ALA A 75 5.34 13.34 -7.47
N ARG A 76 4.38 12.83 -8.26
CA ARG A 76 3.55 13.64 -9.17
C ARG A 76 2.11 13.72 -8.66
N ARG A 77 1.96 13.95 -7.36
CA ARG A 77 0.65 14.05 -6.71
C ARG A 77 0.27 15.50 -6.49
N THR A 78 -1.03 15.79 -6.54
CA THR A 78 -1.54 17.12 -6.19
C THR A 78 -1.35 17.38 -4.70
N ALA A 79 -1.22 18.66 -4.32
CA ALA A 79 -1.12 19.06 -2.90
C ALA A 79 -2.29 18.53 -2.06
N ARG A 80 -3.48 18.43 -2.66
CA ARG A 80 -4.66 17.85 -2.00
C ARG A 80 -4.44 16.37 -1.66
N ILE A 81 -3.91 15.56 -2.57
CA ILE A 81 -3.64 14.13 -2.32
C ILE A 81 -2.53 13.98 -1.29
N ALA A 82 -1.48 14.80 -1.36
CA ALA A 82 -0.41 14.79 -0.36
C ALA A 82 -0.96 15.07 1.06
N ARG A 83 -1.76 16.12 1.22
CA ARG A 83 -2.41 16.44 2.51
C ARG A 83 -3.32 15.31 2.99
N LEU A 84 -4.13 14.71 2.11
CA LEU A 84 -4.99 13.58 2.47
C LEU A 84 -4.18 12.38 2.96
N THR A 85 -3.05 12.09 2.32
CA THR A 85 -2.15 11.01 2.73
C THR A 85 -1.55 11.27 4.12
N GLU A 86 -1.13 12.48 4.41
CA GLU A 86 -0.67 12.88 5.76
C GLU A 86 -1.78 12.71 6.82
N GLN A 87 -3.01 13.08 6.49
CA GLN A 87 -4.16 12.91 7.38
C GLN A 87 -4.48 11.41 7.62
N MET A 88 -4.35 10.55 6.61
CA MET A 88 -4.49 9.10 6.79
C MET A 88 -3.45 8.55 7.78
N LEU A 89 -2.19 8.98 7.67
CA LEU A 89 -1.14 8.61 8.61
C LEU A 89 -1.42 9.15 10.03
N ALA A 90 -2.03 10.33 10.15
CA ALA A 90 -2.45 10.88 11.43
C ALA A 90 -3.57 10.01 12.05
N VAL A 91 -4.59 9.61 11.27
CA VAL A 91 -5.66 8.69 11.73
C VAL A 91 -5.07 7.35 12.17
N ALA A 92 -4.09 6.80 11.46
CA ALA A 92 -3.43 5.56 11.87
C ALA A 92 -2.76 5.72 13.24
N ARG A 93 -2.00 6.82 13.44
CA ARG A 93 -1.34 7.10 14.73
C ARG A 93 -2.33 7.22 15.90
N THR A 94 -3.48 7.86 15.71
CA THR A 94 -4.51 7.96 16.77
C THR A 94 -5.11 6.61 17.16
N GLN A 95 -5.03 5.61 16.28
CA GLN A 95 -5.46 4.23 16.54
C GLN A 95 -4.31 3.29 16.95
N GLY A 96 -3.12 3.82 17.23
CA GLY A 96 -1.95 3.03 17.65
C GLY A 96 -1.31 2.22 16.52
N VAL A 97 -1.65 2.53 15.25
CA VAL A 97 -1.09 1.88 14.05
C VAL A 97 0.09 2.69 13.52
N SER A 98 1.21 2.02 13.27
CA SER A 98 2.38 2.67 12.66
C SER A 98 2.06 3.13 11.22
N GLY A 99 2.64 4.25 10.81
CA GLY A 99 2.53 4.75 9.43
C GLY A 99 3.85 4.59 8.69
N CYS A 100 3.80 4.24 7.41
CA CYS A 100 4.96 4.20 6.52
C CYS A 100 4.60 4.79 5.15
N ALA A 101 5.39 5.75 4.69
CA ALA A 101 5.31 6.30 3.34
C ALA A 101 6.38 5.65 2.45
N VAL A 102 5.96 5.16 1.28
CA VAL A 102 6.85 4.46 0.32
C VAL A 102 6.93 5.29 -0.95
N PRO A 103 8.13 5.73 -1.36
CA PRO A 103 8.31 6.44 -2.61
C PRO A 103 7.99 5.55 -3.82
N ARG A 104 7.31 6.09 -4.82
CA ARG A 104 7.02 5.37 -6.07
C ARG A 104 8.30 4.91 -6.80
N ALA A 105 9.38 5.68 -6.69
CA ALA A 105 10.68 5.27 -7.19
C ALA A 105 11.20 3.97 -6.54
N ALA A 106 10.90 3.74 -5.26
CA ALA A 106 11.27 2.49 -4.59
C ALA A 106 10.46 1.30 -5.11
N VAL A 107 9.18 1.51 -5.46
CA VAL A 107 8.34 0.50 -6.11
C VAL A 107 8.95 0.10 -7.45
N TYR A 108 9.24 1.06 -8.34
CA TYR A 108 9.84 0.76 -9.63
C TYR A 108 11.19 0.04 -9.52
N ARG A 109 12.03 0.43 -8.55
CA ARG A 109 13.32 -0.23 -8.30
C ARG A 109 13.11 -1.69 -7.88
N HIS A 110 12.19 -1.95 -6.96
CA HIS A 110 11.89 -3.29 -6.49
C HIS A 110 11.38 -4.20 -7.63
N PHE A 111 10.43 -3.72 -8.42
CA PHE A 111 9.85 -4.50 -9.50
C PHE A 111 10.73 -4.59 -10.76
N ALA A 112 11.72 -3.71 -10.93
CA ALA A 112 12.69 -3.81 -12.01
C ALA A 112 13.54 -5.09 -11.92
N GLU A 113 13.78 -5.62 -10.73
CA GLU A 113 14.47 -6.88 -10.49
C GLU A 113 13.74 -8.07 -11.14
N SER A 114 12.40 -8.00 -11.24
CA SER A 114 11.55 -8.96 -11.96
C SER A 114 11.17 -8.51 -13.38
N ASN A 115 11.92 -7.58 -13.97
CA ASN A 115 11.71 -7.02 -15.30
C ASN A 115 10.34 -6.32 -15.51
N SER A 116 9.72 -5.83 -14.43
CA SER A 116 8.44 -5.10 -14.48
C SER A 116 8.71 -3.60 -14.30
N ARG A 117 8.69 -2.83 -15.40
CA ARG A 117 9.11 -1.42 -15.45
C ARG A 117 7.95 -0.44 -15.59
N THR A 118 6.78 -0.90 -15.96
CA THR A 118 5.58 -0.07 -16.12
C THR A 118 4.52 -0.43 -15.08
N LYS A 119 3.58 0.47 -14.81
CA LYS A 119 2.44 0.18 -13.92
C LYS A 119 1.69 -1.08 -14.32
N TYR A 120 1.48 -1.29 -15.62
CA TYR A 120 0.78 -2.45 -16.12
C TYR A 120 1.57 -3.75 -15.90
N GLU A 121 2.87 -3.76 -16.18
CA GLU A 121 3.73 -4.92 -15.92
C GLU A 121 3.79 -5.27 -14.42
N ILE A 122 3.86 -4.26 -13.56
CA ILE A 122 3.77 -4.45 -12.10
C ILE A 122 2.42 -5.06 -11.73
N ALA A 123 1.30 -4.58 -12.29
CA ALA A 123 -0.02 -5.14 -12.05
C ALA A 123 -0.11 -6.61 -12.50
N VAL A 124 0.46 -6.94 -13.66
CA VAL A 124 0.54 -8.33 -14.16
C VAL A 124 1.38 -9.21 -13.23
N ALA A 125 2.54 -8.72 -12.76
CA ALA A 125 3.39 -9.46 -11.82
C ALA A 125 2.66 -9.71 -10.49
N LEU A 126 1.94 -8.72 -9.97
CA LEU A 126 1.13 -8.86 -8.77
C LEU A 126 -0.04 -9.81 -8.95
N ALA A 127 -0.73 -9.78 -10.10
CA ALA A 127 -1.81 -10.72 -10.40
C ALA A 127 -1.31 -12.18 -10.52
N LYS A 128 -0.09 -12.38 -11.03
CA LYS A 128 0.56 -13.70 -11.03
C LYS A 128 0.92 -14.16 -9.61
N ARG A 129 1.43 -13.29 -8.77
CA ARG A 129 1.78 -13.58 -7.37
C ARG A 129 0.53 -13.81 -6.50
N PHE A 130 -0.55 -13.07 -6.77
CA PHE A 130 -1.82 -13.14 -6.04
C PHE A 130 -2.97 -13.40 -7.02
N PRO A 131 -3.27 -14.66 -7.35
CA PRO A 131 -4.30 -15.00 -8.35
C PRO A 131 -5.69 -14.40 -8.07
N ALA A 132 -6.01 -14.13 -6.81
CA ALA A 132 -7.25 -13.46 -6.42
C ALA A 132 -7.40 -12.04 -7.01
N LEU A 133 -6.29 -11.38 -7.38
CA LEU A 133 -6.30 -10.07 -8.06
C LEU A 133 -6.52 -10.18 -9.56
N LEU A 134 -6.42 -11.38 -10.16
CA LEU A 134 -6.47 -11.55 -11.61
C LEU A 134 -7.75 -10.97 -12.24
N LEU A 135 -8.90 -11.19 -11.60
CA LEU A 135 -10.20 -10.64 -12.05
C LEU A 135 -10.30 -9.12 -11.95
N ARG A 136 -9.38 -8.49 -11.25
CA ARG A 136 -9.29 -7.03 -11.11
C ARG A 136 -8.22 -6.40 -12.01
N LEU A 137 -7.44 -7.21 -12.74
CA LEU A 137 -6.39 -6.69 -13.62
C LEU A 137 -7.02 -5.76 -14.67
N PRO A 138 -6.63 -4.47 -14.68
CA PRO A 138 -7.13 -3.54 -15.68
C PRO A 138 -6.57 -3.89 -17.07
N PRO A 139 -7.28 -3.56 -18.17
CA PRO A 139 -6.72 -3.70 -19.51
C PRO A 139 -5.49 -2.79 -19.68
N LYS A 140 -4.58 -3.18 -20.57
CA LYS A 140 -3.43 -2.34 -20.92
C LYS A 140 -3.95 -1.00 -21.48
N ARG A 141 -3.61 0.08 -20.75
CA ARG A 141 -4.05 1.44 -21.07
C ARG A 141 -3.44 1.94 -22.38
N LYS A 142 -4.25 2.53 -23.24
CA LYS A 142 -3.79 3.31 -24.39
C LYS A 142 -3.44 4.74 -23.95
N PRO A 143 -2.53 5.47 -24.64
CA PRO A 143 -2.06 6.80 -24.22
C PRO A 143 -3.18 7.83 -23.99
N TRP A 144 -4.27 7.75 -24.75
CA TRP A 144 -5.42 8.67 -24.68
C TRP A 144 -6.53 8.26 -23.71
N GLN A 145 -6.39 7.11 -23.05
CA GLN A 145 -7.39 6.64 -22.09
C GLN A 145 -7.08 7.16 -20.68
N SER A 146 -8.12 7.47 -19.90
CA SER A 146 -8.00 7.72 -18.47
C SER A 146 -7.57 6.44 -17.74
N GLU A 147 -6.94 6.60 -16.58
CA GLU A 147 -6.54 5.47 -15.75
C GLU A 147 -7.77 4.72 -15.22
N ASP A 148 -7.77 3.40 -15.34
CA ASP A 148 -8.82 2.55 -14.79
C ASP A 148 -8.79 2.62 -13.25
N PRO A 149 -9.93 2.83 -12.58
CA PRO A 149 -9.98 2.92 -11.11
C PRO A 149 -9.40 1.70 -10.39
N ARG A 150 -9.45 0.52 -11.04
CA ARG A 150 -8.88 -0.72 -10.49
C ARG A 150 -7.36 -0.67 -10.36
N THR A 151 -6.68 0.20 -11.09
CA THR A 151 -5.22 0.40 -10.99
C THR A 151 -4.79 0.75 -9.57
N SER A 152 -5.62 1.45 -8.81
CA SER A 152 -5.33 1.81 -7.42
C SER A 152 -5.19 0.61 -6.48
N ILE A 153 -5.83 -0.53 -6.77
CA ILE A 153 -5.61 -1.79 -6.02
C ILE A 153 -4.18 -2.28 -6.23
N PHE A 154 -3.71 -2.26 -7.48
CA PHE A 154 -2.36 -2.72 -7.82
C PHE A 154 -1.29 -1.75 -7.35
N ASP A 155 -1.54 -0.44 -7.41
CA ASP A 155 -0.64 0.56 -6.83
C ASP A 155 -0.53 0.37 -5.30
N ALA A 156 -1.64 0.17 -4.59
CA ALA A 156 -1.64 -0.15 -3.17
C ALA A 156 -0.88 -1.46 -2.88
N ALA A 157 -1.15 -2.52 -3.65
CA ALA A 157 -0.44 -3.79 -3.51
C ALA A 157 1.08 -3.63 -3.74
N ALA A 158 1.48 -2.84 -4.74
CA ALA A 158 2.89 -2.56 -5.02
C ALA A 158 3.59 -1.84 -3.85
N PHE A 159 2.94 -0.84 -3.23
CA PHE A 159 3.47 -0.19 -2.03
C PHE A 159 3.60 -1.17 -0.87
N GLY A 160 2.57 -1.99 -0.62
CA GLY A 160 2.56 -2.97 0.46
C GLY A 160 3.66 -4.02 0.31
N ILE A 161 3.84 -4.60 -0.87
CA ILE A 161 4.89 -5.58 -1.17
C ILE A 161 6.28 -4.95 -1.06
N THR A 162 6.48 -3.75 -1.63
CA THR A 162 7.76 -3.05 -1.52
C THR A 162 8.15 -2.79 -0.05
N TYR A 163 7.18 -2.42 0.80
CA TYR A 163 7.39 -2.28 2.23
C TYR A 163 7.80 -3.60 2.89
N LEU A 164 7.06 -4.68 2.62
CA LEU A 164 7.30 -6.00 3.22
C LEU A 164 8.67 -6.57 2.87
N GLU A 165 9.06 -6.50 1.60
CA GLU A 165 10.36 -7.01 1.14
C GLU A 165 11.54 -6.18 1.67
N ARG A 166 11.39 -4.85 1.71
CA ARG A 166 12.42 -3.99 2.35
C ARG A 166 12.59 -4.32 3.83
N ARG A 167 11.50 -4.54 4.55
CA ARG A 167 11.54 -4.94 5.96
C ARG A 167 12.21 -6.30 6.14
N ARG A 168 11.93 -7.26 5.25
CA ARG A 168 12.55 -8.59 5.25
C ARG A 168 14.08 -8.47 5.03
N SER A 169 14.49 -7.70 4.04
CA SER A 169 15.92 -7.47 3.74
C SER A 169 16.67 -6.82 4.89
N LEU A 170 16.04 -5.91 5.63
CA LEU A 170 16.64 -5.30 6.83
C LEU A 170 16.76 -6.29 8.00
N ALA A 171 15.78 -7.19 8.15
CA ALA A 171 15.79 -8.20 9.21
C ALA A 171 16.83 -9.31 8.97
N THR A 172 17.22 -9.56 7.71
CA THR A 172 18.20 -10.59 7.32
C THR A 172 19.64 -10.08 7.23
N ARG A 173 19.88 -8.76 7.34
CA ARG A 173 21.24 -8.24 7.42
C ARG A 173 21.86 -8.59 8.77
N PRO A 174 23.05 -9.24 8.80
CA PRO A 174 23.78 -9.45 10.05
C PRO A 174 24.03 -8.09 10.71
N ARG A 175 23.79 -7.99 12.02
CA ARG A 175 24.30 -6.86 12.79
C ARG A 175 25.83 -6.95 12.72
N GLU A 176 26.47 -6.06 11.97
CA GLU A 176 27.91 -5.85 12.12
C GLU A 176 28.15 -5.41 13.56
N VAL A 177 28.65 -6.35 14.36
CA VAL A 177 29.16 -6.07 15.70
C VAL A 177 30.45 -5.25 15.47
N HIS A 178 30.37 -3.94 15.63
CA HIS A 178 31.57 -3.13 15.79
C HIS A 178 32.21 -3.58 17.11
N ALA A 179 33.20 -4.48 17.00
CA ALA A 179 34.17 -4.69 18.04
C ALA A 179 35.00 -3.41 18.16
N ALA A 180 34.87 -2.73 19.29
CA ALA A 180 35.72 -1.64 19.68
C ALA A 180 37.06 -2.21 20.19
#